data_21c9edf48e15dcaf8a5429c485590ce3
#
_entry.id   21c9edf48e15dcaf8a5429c485590ce3
#
_cell.length_a   1.000
_cell.length_b   1.000
_cell.length_c   1.000
_cell.angle_alpha   90.00
_cell.angle_beta   90.00
_cell.angle_gamma   90.00
#
_symmetry.space_group_name_H-M   'P 1'
#
loop_
_entity.id
_entity.type
_entity.pdbx_description
1 polymer ?
#
loop_
_entity_poly.entity_id
_entity_poly.type
_entity_poly.pdbx_seq_one_letter_code
_entity_poly.pdbx_strand_id
1 'polypeptide(L)'
;MKKLFLFMSWVMLILSGCADEDIIERNSPSFPQSVNTRSAGDGVYDILGYGYDITGPYLDTKSSRAIVFDTNKLLEKGLITPYKLEESRFRYSSGKDVIDFTTNMSSSLQMSTPGILKVIGGASLNIAFGGNSHYNSDYSFAYCTQQYIDSRYRISEADINVLKTCLTKQFIERLSTYTPEQIVEEYGTHVLKDIYLGAKFEVYYMAKSTSSSKKESINAGLGASLFSLFKMDGKFQYDESLAITNKEQSLYYFTIGGDPAVGVQGSLNPENSPSIDIGKWMASVKSSTPKFIDVDNNSQSFIPIYELVTDPTKKQTLKAYIDNYIKSKEVCSISLYPSTTGTRQVSGLGHINQGAGVAIGDIDKNGRPDMILMGIDNPKGKNNFWYKVLYDIDENGYYSKESSILSISAEGWENSGGDIALCDLNNNGILDMVLLCTDKPTTAGRAYRWYYVAYDLKPDGHYNSLSSLNTLDELGFFYDGAGIDICDINKNGTPDLLMMVYDAPEGENSFRYQIAFDLQSNGNYLSLSPVYEVPGLGHDGDGAGVAVGDIDNNGTLDILFMALDAPSGKDKFVYEILPDIDKYGNSYAKPIYTPRFPDSLSPCDTCLLYTS
;
A
#
# COMPACT_ATOMS: atom_id res chain seq x y z
N MET A 1 20.62 -34.25 -57.31
CA MET A 1 19.51 -34.29 -56.30
C MET A 1 19.95 -34.28 -54.84
N LYS A 2 21.20 -34.64 -54.46
CA LYS A 2 21.65 -34.56 -53.05
C LYS A 2 22.10 -33.18 -52.54
N LYS A 3 22.33 -32.21 -53.46
CA LYS A 3 22.74 -30.84 -53.05
C LYS A 3 21.55 -29.86 -52.88
N LEU A 4 20.35 -30.25 -53.34
CA LEU A 4 19.14 -29.43 -53.15
C LEU A 4 18.48 -29.67 -51.78
N PHE A 5 18.66 -30.85 -51.17
CA PHE A 5 18.13 -31.14 -49.86
C PHE A 5 18.93 -30.50 -48.70
N LEU A 6 20.21 -30.23 -48.89
CA LEU A 6 21.03 -29.56 -47.87
C LEU A 6 20.77 -28.04 -47.83
N PHE A 7 20.31 -27.47 -48.94
CA PHE A 7 20.00 -26.01 -48.99
C PHE A 7 18.60 -25.71 -48.38
N MET A 8 17.64 -26.64 -48.51
CA MET A 8 16.33 -26.50 -47.86
C MET A 8 16.41 -26.70 -46.33
N SER A 9 17.34 -27.54 -45.86
CA SER A 9 17.56 -27.72 -44.41
C SER A 9 18.22 -26.53 -43.73
N TRP A 10 19.03 -25.72 -44.50
CA TRP A 10 19.67 -24.52 -43.98
C TRP A 10 18.78 -23.30 -44.02
N VAL A 11 17.83 -23.23 -44.94
CA VAL A 11 16.83 -22.14 -45.02
C VAL A 11 15.75 -22.30 -43.96
N MET A 12 15.44 -23.52 -43.47
CA MET A 12 14.54 -23.70 -42.34
C MET A 12 15.17 -23.41 -40.95
N LEU A 13 16.50 -23.33 -40.88
CA LEU A 13 17.21 -22.97 -39.63
C LEU A 13 17.44 -21.44 -39.48
N ILE A 14 17.15 -20.64 -40.52
CA ILE A 14 17.31 -19.18 -40.49
C ILE A 14 15.97 -18.45 -40.29
N LEU A 15 14.83 -19.17 -40.33
CA LEU A 15 13.51 -18.58 -40.08
C LEU A 15 12.94 -18.88 -38.69
N SER A 16 13.75 -19.41 -37.75
CA SER A 16 13.40 -19.58 -36.34
C SER A 16 14.15 -18.61 -35.41
N GLY A 17 14.53 -17.47 -35.93
CA GLY A 17 15.13 -16.40 -35.12
C GLY A 17 14.44 -15.08 -35.43
N CYS A 18 13.90 -14.47 -34.42
CA CYS A 18 13.24 -13.15 -34.30
C CYS A 18 11.72 -13.15 -34.44
N ALA A 19 11.09 -13.53 -33.38
CA ALA A 19 9.93 -12.86 -32.84
C ALA A 19 10.16 -12.76 -31.33
N ASP A 20 11.07 -11.89 -30.95
CA ASP A 20 11.01 -11.26 -29.62
C ASP A 20 9.86 -10.25 -29.72
N GLU A 21 8.64 -10.75 -29.59
CA GLU A 21 7.61 -9.96 -28.94
C GLU A 21 8.02 -9.95 -27.47
N ASP A 22 8.50 -8.79 -27.01
CA ASP A 22 8.55 -8.44 -25.60
C ASP A 22 7.12 -8.56 -25.05
N ILE A 23 6.74 -9.78 -24.67
CA ILE A 23 5.71 -9.98 -23.68
C ILE A 23 6.35 -9.43 -22.42
N ILE A 24 5.99 -8.19 -22.08
CA ILE A 24 6.09 -7.68 -20.73
C ILE A 24 5.26 -8.67 -19.91
N GLU A 25 5.92 -9.69 -19.38
CA GLU A 25 5.41 -10.40 -18.22
C GLU A 25 5.27 -9.33 -17.13
N ARG A 26 4.06 -8.79 -16.99
CA ARG A 26 3.69 -8.11 -15.76
C ARG A 26 3.95 -9.14 -14.67
N ASN A 27 4.95 -8.91 -13.89
CA ASN A 27 5.19 -9.63 -12.65
C ASN A 27 3.92 -9.47 -11.82
N SER A 28 3.05 -10.46 -11.92
CA SER A 28 2.03 -10.65 -10.90
C SER A 28 2.79 -10.82 -9.59
N PRO A 29 2.43 -10.14 -8.49
CA PRO A 29 3.10 -10.31 -7.22
C PRO A 29 3.15 -11.82 -6.94
N SER A 30 4.35 -12.38 -6.90
CA SER A 30 4.56 -13.76 -6.53
C SER A 30 4.24 -13.86 -5.05
N PHE A 31 3.03 -14.33 -4.74
CA PHE A 31 2.81 -14.91 -3.43
C PHE A 31 3.93 -15.92 -3.17
N PRO A 32 4.51 -15.95 -1.96
CA PRO A 32 5.61 -16.84 -1.67
C PRO A 32 5.22 -18.28 -2.06
N GLN A 33 5.89 -18.82 -3.06
CA GLN A 33 5.63 -20.15 -3.63
C GLN A 33 6.16 -21.27 -2.73
N SER A 34 5.91 -21.26 -1.45
CA SER A 34 6.37 -22.34 -0.58
C SER A 34 5.34 -22.89 0.38
N VAL A 35 4.11 -22.40 0.36
CA VAL A 35 3.05 -23.16 0.99
C VAL A 35 2.55 -24.17 -0.04
N ASN A 36 2.84 -25.46 0.19
CA ASN A 36 2.19 -26.54 -0.53
C ASN A 36 0.68 -26.32 -0.44
N THR A 37 0.10 -25.62 -1.39
CA THR A 37 -1.34 -25.61 -1.64
C THR A 37 -1.70 -27.00 -2.12
N ARG A 38 -1.80 -27.95 -1.19
CA ARG A 38 -2.57 -29.16 -1.45
C ARG A 38 -3.92 -28.64 -1.91
N SER A 39 -4.44 -29.18 -3.00
CA SER A 39 -5.80 -28.91 -3.44
C SER A 39 -6.67 -28.91 -2.18
N ALA A 40 -7.19 -27.73 -1.80
CA ALA A 40 -7.94 -27.61 -0.57
C ALA A 40 -9.12 -28.56 -0.63
N GLY A 41 -9.33 -29.30 0.45
CA GLY A 41 -10.51 -30.11 0.61
C GLY A 41 -10.24 -31.63 0.72
N ASP A 42 -10.99 -32.25 1.63
CA ASP A 42 -11.03 -33.69 1.83
C ASP A 42 -11.91 -34.41 0.80
N GLY A 43 -12.45 -33.66 -0.18
CA GLY A 43 -13.38 -34.17 -1.21
C GLY A 43 -14.81 -34.40 -0.71
N VAL A 44 -15.06 -34.25 0.59
CA VAL A 44 -16.38 -34.43 1.21
C VAL A 44 -16.91 -33.12 1.76
N TYR A 45 -16.13 -32.44 2.58
CA TYR A 45 -16.49 -31.15 3.23
C TYR A 45 -15.68 -29.98 2.71
N ASP A 46 -14.94 -30.18 1.62
CA ASP A 46 -14.03 -29.21 1.01
C ASP A 46 -13.11 -28.56 2.07
N ILE A 47 -13.22 -27.24 2.27
CA ILE A 47 -12.36 -26.52 3.21
C ILE A 47 -13.01 -26.21 4.58
N LEU A 48 -14.09 -26.90 4.94
CA LEU A 48 -14.69 -26.78 6.27
C LEU A 48 -13.68 -27.16 7.36
N GLY A 49 -13.48 -26.30 8.35
CA GLY A 49 -12.51 -26.54 9.44
C GLY A 49 -11.06 -26.25 9.08
N TYR A 50 -10.80 -25.72 7.89
CA TYR A 50 -9.49 -25.25 7.47
C TYR A 50 -9.25 -23.83 7.97
N GLY A 51 -7.98 -23.50 8.15
CA GLY A 51 -7.53 -22.14 8.33
C GLY A 51 -7.81 -21.30 7.10
N TYR A 52 -7.98 -20.01 7.28
CA TYR A 52 -8.33 -19.06 6.23
C TYR A 52 -7.71 -17.71 6.51
N ASP A 53 -7.02 -17.13 5.54
CA ASP A 53 -6.48 -15.80 5.59
C ASP A 53 -7.51 -14.82 5.02
N ILE A 54 -8.16 -14.04 5.90
CA ILE A 54 -9.19 -13.08 5.46
C ILE A 54 -8.63 -11.89 4.70
N THR A 55 -7.30 -11.69 4.72
CA THR A 55 -6.64 -10.64 3.95
C THR A 55 -6.34 -11.06 2.51
N GLY A 56 -6.53 -12.33 2.18
CA GLY A 56 -6.37 -12.88 0.84
C GLY A 56 -7.58 -12.61 -0.08
N PRO A 57 -7.58 -13.21 -1.29
CA PRO A 57 -8.70 -13.07 -2.23
C PRO A 57 -10.05 -13.41 -1.62
N TYR A 58 -11.04 -12.54 -1.88
CA TYR A 58 -12.36 -12.60 -1.26
C TYR A 58 -13.10 -13.89 -1.57
N LEU A 59 -13.40 -14.66 -0.52
CA LEU A 59 -14.11 -15.95 -0.60
C LEU A 59 -13.56 -16.88 -1.69
N ASP A 60 -12.22 -16.91 -1.81
CA ASP A 60 -11.50 -17.78 -2.74
C ASP A 60 -10.76 -18.89 -1.98
N THR A 61 -10.68 -20.09 -2.57
CA THR A 61 -9.92 -21.20 -2.02
C THR A 61 -8.42 -20.91 -1.88
N LYS A 62 -7.88 -19.94 -2.63
CA LYS A 62 -6.49 -19.48 -2.51
C LYS A 62 -6.18 -18.87 -1.13
N SER A 63 -7.19 -18.38 -0.41
CA SER A 63 -7.07 -17.87 0.96
C SER A 63 -7.12 -18.97 2.02
N SER A 64 -7.42 -20.22 1.66
CA SER A 64 -7.40 -21.35 2.60
C SER A 64 -5.97 -21.72 2.99
N ARG A 65 -5.82 -22.22 4.21
CA ARG A 65 -4.55 -22.63 4.81
C ARG A 65 -4.65 -24.08 5.31
N ALA A 66 -3.72 -24.52 6.16
CA ALA A 66 -3.72 -25.86 6.71
C ALA A 66 -4.97 -26.14 7.55
N ILE A 67 -5.34 -27.42 7.64
CA ILE A 67 -6.50 -27.88 8.41
C ILE A 67 -6.28 -27.67 9.92
N VAL A 68 -7.29 -27.11 10.58
CA VAL A 68 -7.28 -26.82 12.02
C VAL A 68 -8.13 -27.81 12.79
N PHE A 69 -9.35 -28.11 12.32
CA PHE A 69 -10.24 -29.10 12.94
C PHE A 69 -10.11 -30.47 12.29
N ASP A 70 -10.09 -31.49 13.12
CA ASP A 70 -10.18 -32.91 12.73
C ASP A 70 -11.64 -33.23 12.36
N THR A 71 -11.91 -33.36 11.07
CA THR A 71 -13.25 -33.61 10.54
C THR A 71 -13.85 -34.92 11.04
N ASN A 72 -13.02 -35.95 11.30
CA ASN A 72 -13.49 -37.20 11.87
C ASN A 72 -14.02 -37.03 13.30
N LYS A 73 -13.30 -36.28 14.13
CA LYS A 73 -13.77 -35.98 15.50
C LYS A 73 -15.05 -35.14 15.49
N LEU A 74 -15.18 -34.20 14.55
CA LEU A 74 -16.39 -33.41 14.39
C LEU A 74 -17.59 -34.32 13.98
N LEU A 75 -17.35 -35.26 13.10
CA LEU A 75 -18.37 -36.26 12.68
C LEU A 75 -18.77 -37.18 13.81
N GLU A 76 -17.80 -37.77 14.49
CA GLU A 76 -18.05 -38.66 15.65
C GLU A 76 -18.90 -38.00 16.73
N LYS A 77 -18.74 -36.68 16.89
CA LYS A 77 -19.54 -35.88 17.83
C LYS A 77 -20.85 -35.35 17.25
N GLY A 78 -21.14 -35.61 15.97
CA GLY A 78 -22.35 -35.11 15.32
C GLY A 78 -22.39 -33.59 15.13
N LEU A 79 -21.22 -32.97 15.03
CA LEU A 79 -21.11 -31.49 14.98
C LEU A 79 -21.15 -30.92 13.54
N ILE A 80 -21.12 -31.72 12.51
CA ILE A 80 -21.25 -31.28 11.13
C ILE A 80 -22.70 -31.46 10.66
N THR A 81 -23.32 -30.37 10.23
CA THR A 81 -24.68 -30.36 9.68
C THR A 81 -24.61 -30.06 8.19
N PRO A 82 -24.98 -31.02 7.33
CA PRO A 82 -25.10 -30.82 5.89
C PRO A 82 -26.50 -30.32 5.51
N TYR A 83 -26.54 -29.41 4.51
CA TYR A 83 -27.76 -28.95 3.88
C TYR A 83 -27.62 -29.08 2.36
N LYS A 84 -28.55 -29.76 1.69
CA LYS A 84 -28.65 -29.76 0.23
C LYS A 84 -29.55 -28.59 -0.16
N LEU A 85 -29.08 -27.67 -1.01
CA LEU A 85 -29.80 -26.41 -1.31
C LEU A 85 -30.26 -26.33 -2.76
N GLU A 86 -29.37 -26.56 -3.73
CA GLU A 86 -29.63 -26.50 -5.18
C GLU A 86 -30.29 -25.17 -5.61
N GLU A 87 -29.73 -24.07 -5.17
CA GLU A 87 -30.25 -22.71 -5.44
C GLU A 87 -29.28 -21.85 -6.26
N SER A 88 -29.85 -20.83 -6.91
CA SER A 88 -29.09 -19.80 -7.62
C SER A 88 -29.20 -18.48 -6.89
N ARG A 89 -28.06 -17.83 -6.65
CA ARG A 89 -28.00 -16.56 -5.92
C ARG A 89 -27.20 -15.53 -6.72
N PHE A 90 -27.68 -14.31 -6.77
CA PHE A 90 -26.95 -13.17 -7.32
C PHE A 90 -26.68 -12.17 -6.21
N ARG A 91 -25.41 -11.74 -6.09
CA ARG A 91 -25.00 -10.71 -5.13
C ARG A 91 -24.20 -9.64 -5.84
N TYR A 92 -24.23 -8.43 -5.34
CA TYR A 92 -23.39 -7.34 -5.78
C TYR A 92 -22.98 -6.44 -4.61
N SER A 93 -21.88 -5.73 -4.78
CA SER A 93 -21.39 -4.69 -3.88
C SER A 93 -20.75 -3.58 -4.71
N SER A 94 -20.76 -2.36 -4.23
CA SER A 94 -20.14 -1.23 -4.91
C SER A 94 -19.70 -0.16 -3.92
N GLY A 95 -18.74 0.67 -4.33
CA GLY A 95 -18.25 1.79 -3.55
C GLY A 95 -17.87 2.96 -4.45
N LYS A 96 -18.06 4.19 -3.94
CA LYS A 96 -17.65 5.42 -4.63
C LYS A 96 -16.12 5.57 -4.71
N ASP A 97 -15.39 4.87 -3.86
CA ASP A 97 -13.96 4.73 -3.79
C ASP A 97 -13.60 3.36 -3.20
N VAL A 98 -12.31 3.05 -3.08
CA VAL A 98 -11.85 1.75 -2.58
C VAL A 98 -12.24 1.51 -1.12
N ILE A 99 -12.23 2.53 -0.28
CA ILE A 99 -12.57 2.41 1.15
C ILE A 99 -14.06 2.10 1.32
N ASP A 100 -14.94 2.84 0.61
CA ASP A 100 -16.38 2.56 0.62
C ASP A 100 -16.68 1.16 0.07
N PHE A 101 -15.97 0.74 -0.99
CA PHE A 101 -16.11 -0.59 -1.58
C PHE A 101 -15.74 -1.71 -0.59
N THR A 102 -14.54 -1.67 -0.01
CA THR A 102 -14.10 -2.70 0.94
C THR A 102 -14.92 -2.72 2.22
N THR A 103 -15.37 -1.56 2.68
CA THR A 103 -16.31 -1.44 3.80
C THR A 103 -17.63 -2.15 3.50
N ASN A 104 -18.19 -1.94 2.31
CA ASN A 104 -19.43 -2.60 1.89
C ASN A 104 -19.26 -4.12 1.73
N MET A 105 -18.13 -4.56 1.17
CA MET A 105 -17.79 -5.99 1.08
C MET A 105 -17.69 -6.63 2.47
N SER A 106 -16.95 -6.01 3.37
CA SER A 106 -16.76 -6.49 4.75
C SER A 106 -18.05 -6.53 5.55
N SER A 107 -18.89 -5.51 5.41
CA SER A 107 -20.18 -5.43 6.08
C SER A 107 -21.12 -6.57 5.65
N SER A 108 -20.98 -7.06 4.41
CA SER A 108 -21.78 -8.19 3.91
C SER A 108 -21.49 -9.50 4.65
N LEU A 109 -20.30 -9.64 5.27
CA LEU A 109 -19.90 -10.84 6.02
C LEU A 109 -20.26 -10.80 7.52
N GLN A 110 -20.73 -9.65 8.02
CA GLN A 110 -21.08 -9.44 9.44
C GLN A 110 -20.00 -9.91 10.42
N MET A 111 -18.72 -9.73 10.08
CA MET A 111 -17.60 -10.12 10.94
C MET A 111 -17.37 -9.08 12.04
N SER A 112 -17.05 -9.56 13.25
CA SER A 112 -16.84 -8.71 14.43
C SER A 112 -15.36 -8.37 14.70
N THR A 113 -14.43 -8.80 13.83
CA THR A 113 -13.00 -8.57 14.03
C THR A 113 -12.67 -7.10 13.74
N PRO A 114 -12.04 -6.36 14.68
CA PRO A 114 -11.62 -4.99 14.45
C PRO A 114 -10.65 -4.88 13.26
N GLY A 115 -10.72 -3.77 12.53
CA GLY A 115 -9.82 -3.49 11.39
C GLY A 115 -10.17 -4.17 10.08
N ILE A 116 -11.07 -5.14 10.08
CA ILE A 116 -11.42 -5.94 8.90
C ILE A 116 -12.12 -5.12 7.79
N LEU A 117 -12.73 -3.99 8.13
CA LEU A 117 -13.59 -3.22 7.23
C LEU A 117 -12.88 -2.64 6.00
N LYS A 118 -11.55 -2.47 6.06
CA LYS A 118 -10.76 -1.91 4.95
C LYS A 118 -9.88 -2.95 4.26
N VAL A 119 -10.03 -4.22 4.59
CA VAL A 119 -9.14 -5.30 4.11
C VAL A 119 -9.88 -6.25 3.17
N ILE A 120 -11.10 -6.64 3.54
CA ILE A 120 -11.89 -7.61 2.76
C ILE A 120 -12.14 -7.08 1.35
N GLY A 121 -11.80 -7.88 0.35
CA GLY A 121 -11.91 -7.51 -1.06
C GLY A 121 -10.69 -6.79 -1.63
N GLY A 122 -9.79 -6.23 -0.80
CA GLY A 122 -8.60 -5.51 -1.24
C GLY A 122 -7.67 -6.38 -2.09
N ALA A 123 -7.33 -7.57 -1.61
CA ALA A 123 -6.51 -8.52 -2.38
C ALA A 123 -7.14 -8.93 -3.71
N SER A 124 -8.47 -9.05 -3.78
CA SER A 124 -9.18 -9.31 -5.04
C SER A 124 -9.07 -8.15 -6.01
N LEU A 125 -9.16 -6.91 -5.53
CA LEU A 125 -8.93 -5.73 -6.36
C LEU A 125 -7.49 -5.65 -6.87
N ASN A 126 -6.51 -5.98 -6.03
CA ASN A 126 -5.10 -6.02 -6.44
C ASN A 126 -4.87 -7.05 -7.55
N ILE A 127 -5.49 -8.22 -7.48
CA ILE A 127 -5.45 -9.23 -8.54
C ILE A 127 -6.16 -8.71 -9.80
N ALA A 128 -7.31 -8.08 -9.64
CA ALA A 128 -8.13 -7.61 -10.76
C ALA A 128 -7.49 -6.44 -11.52
N PHE A 129 -6.86 -5.50 -10.81
CA PHE A 129 -6.47 -4.21 -11.36
C PHE A 129 -5.00 -3.84 -11.10
N GLY A 130 -4.25 -4.64 -10.35
CA GLY A 130 -2.81 -4.45 -10.12
C GLY A 130 -2.47 -3.24 -9.23
N GLY A 131 -3.36 -2.86 -8.31
CA GLY A 131 -3.28 -1.59 -7.58
C GLY A 131 -2.46 -1.63 -6.28
N ASN A 132 -1.70 -2.69 -5.97
CA ASN A 132 -0.84 -2.80 -4.78
C ASN A 132 -1.44 -2.21 -3.48
N SER A 133 -2.76 -2.39 -3.27
CA SER A 133 -3.56 -1.83 -2.17
C SER A 133 -3.76 -0.30 -2.18
N HIS A 134 -3.16 0.44 -3.11
CA HIS A 134 -3.32 1.88 -3.27
C HIS A 134 -4.14 2.20 -4.51
N TYR A 135 -5.22 2.94 -4.34
CA TYR A 135 -6.14 3.28 -5.42
C TYR A 135 -6.44 4.76 -5.44
N ASN A 136 -6.37 5.37 -6.64
CA ASN A 136 -6.78 6.75 -6.83
C ASN A 136 -8.26 6.92 -6.45
N SER A 137 -8.57 7.92 -5.61
CA SER A 137 -9.91 8.26 -5.15
C SER A 137 -10.91 8.63 -6.25
N ASP A 138 -10.41 8.88 -7.47
CA ASP A 138 -11.27 9.12 -8.64
C ASP A 138 -11.96 7.87 -9.13
N TYR A 139 -11.37 6.68 -8.87
CA TYR A 139 -11.96 5.42 -9.27
C TYR A 139 -13.03 4.97 -8.28
N SER A 140 -14.12 4.48 -8.85
CA SER A 140 -15.18 3.78 -8.17
C SER A 140 -15.15 2.30 -8.54
N PHE A 141 -15.64 1.45 -7.65
CA PHE A 141 -15.53 -0.01 -7.75
C PHE A 141 -16.88 -0.67 -7.62
N ALA A 142 -17.08 -1.73 -8.39
CA ALA A 142 -18.23 -2.60 -8.24
C ALA A 142 -17.84 -4.07 -8.41
N TYR A 143 -18.59 -4.93 -7.77
CA TYR A 143 -18.43 -6.38 -7.78
C TYR A 143 -19.78 -7.04 -7.90
N CYS A 144 -19.85 -8.10 -8.67
CA CYS A 144 -21.00 -9.00 -8.62
C CYS A 144 -20.59 -10.46 -8.73
N THR A 145 -21.43 -11.34 -8.20
CA THR A 145 -21.27 -12.77 -8.33
C THR A 145 -22.60 -13.44 -8.61
N GLN A 146 -22.60 -14.35 -9.60
CA GLN A 146 -23.65 -15.32 -9.85
C GLN A 146 -23.22 -16.65 -9.27
N GLN A 147 -23.92 -17.12 -8.26
CA GLN A 147 -23.64 -18.36 -7.55
C GLN A 147 -24.65 -19.44 -7.89
N TYR A 148 -24.17 -20.65 -8.03
CA TYR A 148 -24.96 -21.89 -8.13
C TYR A 148 -24.58 -22.74 -6.94
N ILE A 149 -25.40 -22.68 -5.88
CA ILE A 149 -25.15 -23.31 -4.60
C ILE A 149 -25.70 -24.74 -4.66
N ASP A 150 -24.84 -25.73 -4.47
CA ASP A 150 -25.20 -27.13 -4.37
C ASP A 150 -25.56 -27.52 -2.94
N SER A 151 -24.70 -27.15 -2.00
CA SER A 151 -24.81 -27.57 -0.60
C SER A 151 -24.18 -26.56 0.35
N ARG A 152 -24.53 -26.68 1.63
CA ARG A 152 -23.95 -25.96 2.75
C ARG A 152 -23.49 -26.94 3.80
N TYR A 153 -22.32 -26.73 4.36
CA TYR A 153 -21.80 -27.48 5.49
C TYR A 153 -21.47 -26.54 6.64
N ARG A 154 -21.95 -26.90 7.82
CA ARG A 154 -21.79 -26.09 9.02
C ARG A 154 -21.30 -26.92 10.18
N ILE A 155 -20.30 -26.40 10.93
CA ILE A 155 -19.95 -26.85 12.27
C ILE A 155 -20.95 -26.18 13.23
N SER A 156 -21.93 -26.93 13.74
CA SER A 156 -23.08 -26.41 14.46
C SER A 156 -22.78 -26.04 15.91
N GLU A 157 -21.62 -26.44 16.45
CA GLU A 157 -21.22 -26.14 17.83
C GLU A 157 -20.79 -24.66 18.00
N ALA A 158 -21.30 -24.03 19.03
CA ALA A 158 -20.98 -22.65 19.38
C ALA A 158 -19.97 -22.53 20.54
N ASP A 159 -19.89 -23.55 21.41
CA ASP A 159 -18.94 -23.53 22.53
C ASP A 159 -17.51 -23.81 22.01
N ILE A 160 -16.67 -22.81 22.12
CA ILE A 160 -15.27 -22.87 21.72
C ILE A 160 -14.48 -23.96 22.49
N ASN A 161 -14.86 -24.30 23.70
CA ASN A 161 -14.19 -25.32 24.50
C ASN A 161 -14.48 -26.73 23.96
N VAL A 162 -15.69 -26.96 23.46
CA VAL A 162 -16.03 -28.20 22.76
C VAL A 162 -15.25 -28.28 21.46
N LEU A 163 -15.18 -27.20 20.69
CA LEU A 163 -14.41 -27.15 19.44
C LEU A 163 -12.92 -27.39 19.66
N LYS A 164 -12.32 -26.89 20.74
CA LYS A 164 -10.91 -27.18 21.09
C LYS A 164 -10.62 -28.67 21.25
N THR A 165 -11.60 -29.50 21.60
CA THR A 165 -11.42 -30.96 21.68
C THR A 165 -11.34 -31.63 20.30
N CYS A 166 -11.74 -30.92 19.25
CA CYS A 166 -11.73 -31.39 17.88
C CYS A 166 -10.53 -30.87 17.06
N LEU A 167 -9.57 -30.21 17.69
CA LEU A 167 -8.37 -29.73 16.99
C LEU A 167 -7.50 -30.90 16.49
N THR A 168 -6.84 -30.69 15.34
CA THR A 168 -5.83 -31.63 14.84
C THR A 168 -4.62 -31.68 15.79
N LYS A 169 -3.96 -32.83 15.85
CA LYS A 169 -2.73 -32.98 16.65
C LYS A 169 -1.64 -32.02 16.17
N GLN A 170 -1.51 -31.86 14.86
CA GLN A 170 -0.53 -30.98 14.24
C GLN A 170 -0.75 -29.52 14.67
N PHE A 171 -1.99 -29.02 14.60
CA PHE A 171 -2.28 -27.65 15.02
C PHE A 171 -1.95 -27.41 16.51
N ILE A 172 -2.31 -28.35 17.39
CA ILE A 172 -1.98 -28.28 18.82
C ILE A 172 -0.46 -28.19 19.05
N GLU A 173 0.31 -29.03 18.33
CA GLU A 173 1.78 -29.02 18.40
C GLU A 173 2.34 -27.68 17.92
N ARG A 174 1.85 -27.15 16.77
CA ARG A 174 2.28 -25.87 16.22
C ARG A 174 1.96 -24.69 17.15
N LEU A 175 0.80 -24.70 17.79
CA LEU A 175 0.48 -23.69 18.82
C LEU A 175 1.50 -23.65 19.95
N SER A 176 2.20 -24.76 20.25
CA SER A 176 3.21 -24.80 21.31
C SER A 176 4.61 -24.37 20.84
N THR A 177 4.93 -24.57 19.56
CA THR A 177 6.29 -24.44 19.02
C THR A 177 6.50 -23.23 18.10
N TYR A 178 5.44 -22.73 17.48
CA TYR A 178 5.50 -21.67 16.45
C TYR A 178 5.39 -20.29 17.04
N THR A 179 6.01 -19.31 16.35
CA THR A 179 5.77 -17.89 16.56
C THR A 179 4.38 -17.50 16.03
N PRO A 180 3.81 -16.37 16.44
CA PRO A 180 2.55 -15.86 15.87
C PRO A 180 2.58 -15.73 14.35
N GLU A 181 3.68 -15.27 13.79
CA GLU A 181 3.90 -15.16 12.34
C GLU A 181 3.78 -16.51 11.65
N GLN A 182 4.51 -17.52 12.12
CA GLN A 182 4.46 -18.87 11.57
C GLN A 182 3.07 -19.51 11.68
N ILE A 183 2.31 -19.20 12.74
CA ILE A 183 0.90 -19.65 12.88
C ILE A 183 0.03 -19.00 11.80
N VAL A 184 0.17 -17.70 11.57
CA VAL A 184 -0.62 -16.99 10.54
C VAL A 184 -0.22 -17.46 9.13
N GLU A 185 1.05 -17.69 8.88
CA GLU A 185 1.53 -18.21 7.59
C GLU A 185 0.94 -19.59 7.28
N GLU A 186 0.98 -20.54 8.25
CA GLU A 186 0.52 -21.91 8.02
C GLU A 186 -1.00 -22.08 8.14
N TYR A 187 -1.66 -21.33 9.04
CA TYR A 187 -3.09 -21.52 9.36
C TYR A 187 -3.97 -20.31 9.06
N GLY A 188 -3.40 -19.17 8.66
CA GLY A 188 -4.16 -17.94 8.40
C GLY A 188 -4.60 -17.24 9.68
N THR A 189 -5.58 -16.38 9.53
CA THR A 189 -6.10 -15.52 10.61
C THR A 189 -7.35 -16.08 11.28
N HIS A 190 -8.13 -16.86 10.54
CA HIS A 190 -9.43 -17.43 10.97
C HIS A 190 -9.56 -18.89 10.56
N VAL A 191 -10.62 -19.55 11.07
CA VAL A 191 -11.01 -20.91 10.68
C VAL A 191 -12.42 -20.86 10.11
N LEU A 192 -12.65 -21.57 8.98
CA LEU A 192 -13.95 -21.67 8.33
C LEU A 192 -14.85 -22.64 9.08
N LYS A 193 -16.02 -22.16 9.48
CA LYS A 193 -17.02 -22.91 10.27
C LYS A 193 -18.32 -23.16 9.50
N ASP A 194 -18.66 -22.35 8.51
CA ASP A 194 -19.92 -22.41 7.77
C ASP A 194 -19.68 -22.00 6.33
N ILE A 195 -19.81 -22.94 5.39
CA ILE A 195 -19.42 -22.77 4.00
C ILE A 195 -20.51 -23.20 3.03
N TYR A 196 -20.58 -22.52 1.88
CA TYR A 196 -21.37 -22.93 0.73
C TYR A 196 -20.47 -23.55 -0.34
N LEU A 197 -20.91 -24.68 -0.88
CA LEU A 197 -20.25 -25.36 -1.99
C LEU A 197 -21.10 -25.28 -3.26
N GLY A 198 -20.42 -25.14 -4.40
CA GLY A 198 -21.09 -25.04 -5.69
C GLY A 198 -20.17 -24.55 -6.78
N ALA A 199 -20.66 -23.62 -7.58
CA ALA A 199 -19.89 -22.89 -8.58
C ALA A 199 -20.29 -21.43 -8.60
N LYS A 200 -19.36 -20.52 -8.96
CA LYS A 200 -19.66 -19.08 -9.10
C LYS A 200 -18.95 -18.46 -10.30
N PHE A 201 -19.59 -17.45 -10.87
CA PHE A 201 -19.01 -16.50 -11.81
C PHE A 201 -18.90 -15.15 -11.11
N GLU A 202 -17.72 -14.54 -11.15
CA GLU A 202 -17.44 -13.26 -10.50
C GLU A 202 -16.97 -12.22 -11.51
N VAL A 203 -17.37 -10.97 -11.27
CA VAL A 203 -16.96 -9.81 -12.05
C VAL A 203 -16.58 -8.68 -11.10
N TYR A 204 -15.39 -8.13 -11.28
CA TYR A 204 -14.91 -6.87 -10.70
C TYR A 204 -14.89 -5.81 -11.77
N TYR A 205 -15.37 -4.62 -11.44
CA TYR A 205 -15.46 -3.49 -12.36
C TYR A 205 -14.94 -2.23 -11.68
N MET A 206 -14.11 -1.48 -12.39
CA MET A 206 -13.51 -0.22 -11.94
C MET A 206 -13.69 0.83 -13.03
N ALA A 207 -14.02 2.07 -12.66
CA ALA A 207 -14.10 3.18 -13.58
C ALA A 207 -13.96 4.53 -12.86
N LYS A 208 -13.51 5.56 -13.59
CA LYS A 208 -13.67 6.96 -13.19
C LYS A 208 -15.05 7.45 -13.60
N SER A 209 -15.82 8.01 -12.67
CA SER A 209 -17.13 8.58 -12.99
C SER A 209 -17.09 10.10 -13.03
N THR A 210 -17.64 10.68 -14.09
CA THR A 210 -17.89 12.13 -14.19
C THR A 210 -19.20 12.57 -13.51
N SER A 211 -19.98 11.62 -13.00
CA SER A 211 -21.21 11.88 -12.27
C SER A 211 -20.95 12.29 -10.82
N SER A 212 -21.76 13.20 -10.28
CA SER A 212 -21.79 13.49 -8.84
C SER A 212 -22.28 12.29 -8.01
N SER A 213 -23.06 11.40 -8.62
CA SER A 213 -23.58 10.16 -8.02
C SER A 213 -22.66 8.98 -8.39
N LYS A 214 -21.42 8.98 -7.91
CA LYS A 214 -20.40 7.97 -8.26
C LYS A 214 -20.87 6.53 -8.05
N LYS A 215 -21.57 6.26 -6.96
CA LYS A 215 -22.02 4.89 -6.61
C LYS A 215 -23.11 4.36 -7.55
N GLU A 216 -24.05 5.19 -7.93
CA GLU A 216 -25.09 4.85 -8.90
C GLU A 216 -24.49 4.68 -10.30
N SER A 217 -23.57 5.55 -10.67
CA SER A 217 -22.85 5.48 -11.94
C SER A 217 -22.03 4.19 -12.09
N ILE A 218 -21.26 3.79 -11.06
CA ILE A 218 -20.46 2.56 -11.12
C ILE A 218 -21.35 1.31 -11.20
N ASN A 219 -22.50 1.30 -10.49
CA ASN A 219 -23.50 0.25 -10.60
C ASN A 219 -24.07 0.17 -12.00
N ALA A 220 -24.42 1.31 -12.59
CA ALA A 220 -24.94 1.36 -13.95
C ALA A 220 -23.92 0.84 -14.98
N GLY A 221 -22.65 1.19 -14.85
CA GLY A 221 -21.55 0.70 -15.68
C GLY A 221 -21.35 -0.81 -15.59
N LEU A 222 -21.38 -1.36 -14.36
CA LEU A 222 -21.34 -2.81 -14.17
C LEU A 222 -22.55 -3.49 -14.84
N GLY A 223 -23.77 -2.95 -14.65
CA GLY A 223 -25.00 -3.48 -15.26
C GLY A 223 -24.93 -3.52 -16.78
N ALA A 224 -24.49 -2.41 -17.39
CA ALA A 224 -24.28 -2.32 -18.83
C ALA A 224 -23.26 -3.36 -19.33
N SER A 225 -22.16 -3.55 -18.59
CA SER A 225 -21.14 -4.55 -18.90
C SER A 225 -21.68 -5.98 -18.81
N LEU A 226 -22.45 -6.30 -17.78
CA LEU A 226 -23.08 -7.63 -17.62
C LEU A 226 -24.01 -7.94 -18.79
N PHE A 227 -24.84 -6.98 -19.20
CA PHE A 227 -25.76 -7.13 -20.32
C PHE A 227 -25.01 -7.26 -21.66
N SER A 228 -24.10 -6.34 -21.95
CA SER A 228 -23.43 -6.28 -23.25
C SER A 228 -22.42 -7.41 -23.48
N LEU A 229 -21.59 -7.69 -22.47
CA LEU A 229 -20.47 -8.63 -22.59
C LEU A 229 -20.86 -10.07 -22.27
N PHE A 230 -21.65 -10.30 -21.22
CA PHE A 230 -21.96 -11.66 -20.75
C PHE A 230 -23.39 -12.10 -21.03
N LYS A 231 -24.22 -11.24 -21.65
CA LYS A 231 -25.62 -11.52 -21.98
C LYS A 231 -26.45 -11.98 -20.77
N MET A 232 -26.19 -11.37 -19.61
CA MET A 232 -26.88 -11.69 -18.36
C MET A 232 -28.14 -10.84 -18.23
N ASP A 233 -29.26 -11.27 -18.83
CA ASP A 233 -30.52 -10.55 -18.81
C ASP A 233 -31.23 -10.56 -17.46
N GLY A 234 -31.91 -9.47 -17.15
CA GLY A 234 -32.94 -9.40 -16.09
C GLY A 234 -32.45 -9.48 -14.65
N LYS A 235 -31.14 -9.61 -14.41
CA LYS A 235 -30.59 -9.74 -13.06
C LYS A 235 -30.08 -8.43 -12.46
N PHE A 236 -29.79 -7.46 -13.30
CA PHE A 236 -29.30 -6.16 -12.89
C PHE A 236 -29.97 -5.07 -13.76
N GLN A 237 -30.81 -4.26 -13.15
CA GLN A 237 -31.37 -3.08 -13.83
C GLN A 237 -30.38 -1.92 -13.68
N TYR A 238 -30.13 -1.20 -14.77
CA TYR A 238 -29.19 -0.07 -14.75
C TYR A 238 -29.76 1.11 -15.57
N ASP A 239 -29.28 2.30 -15.23
CA ASP A 239 -29.60 3.54 -15.95
C ASP A 239 -28.53 3.79 -17.02
N GLU A 240 -28.92 3.76 -18.29
CA GLU A 240 -27.98 3.97 -19.41
C GLU A 240 -27.34 5.36 -19.37
N SER A 241 -28.06 6.39 -18.89
CA SER A 241 -27.56 7.76 -18.80
C SER A 241 -26.45 7.90 -17.76
N LEU A 242 -26.49 7.11 -16.70
CA LEU A 242 -25.43 7.02 -15.70
C LEU A 242 -24.29 6.11 -16.15
N ALA A 243 -24.57 5.04 -16.88
CA ALA A 243 -23.54 4.12 -17.38
C ALA A 243 -22.51 4.82 -18.26
N ILE A 244 -22.95 5.72 -19.16
CA ILE A 244 -22.07 6.47 -20.07
C ILE A 244 -21.19 7.51 -19.39
N THR A 245 -21.42 7.84 -18.12
CA THR A 245 -20.59 8.75 -17.34
C THR A 245 -19.29 8.10 -16.86
N ASN A 246 -19.18 6.77 -16.95
CA ASN A 246 -17.97 6.03 -16.57
C ASN A 246 -16.92 6.11 -17.68
N LYS A 247 -15.70 6.48 -17.29
CA LYS A 247 -14.52 6.59 -18.15
C LYS A 247 -13.41 5.71 -17.60
N GLU A 248 -12.39 5.43 -18.43
CA GLU A 248 -11.23 4.60 -18.04
C GLU A 248 -11.68 3.27 -17.39
N GLN A 249 -12.62 2.60 -18.05
CA GLN A 249 -13.25 1.40 -17.54
C GLN A 249 -12.30 0.20 -17.60
N SER A 250 -12.29 -0.59 -16.54
CA SER A 250 -11.58 -1.87 -16.47
C SER A 250 -12.47 -2.93 -15.81
N LEU A 251 -12.41 -4.14 -16.33
CA LEU A 251 -13.22 -5.25 -15.85
C LEU A 251 -12.35 -6.51 -15.78
N TYR A 252 -12.45 -7.21 -14.64
CA TYR A 252 -11.85 -8.53 -14.43
C TYR A 252 -12.94 -9.53 -14.09
N TYR A 253 -12.86 -10.73 -14.66
CA TYR A 253 -13.87 -11.77 -14.46
C TYR A 253 -13.23 -13.15 -14.39
N PHE A 254 -13.87 -14.07 -13.65
CA PHE A 254 -13.45 -15.47 -13.58
C PHE A 254 -14.56 -16.39 -13.05
N THR A 255 -14.36 -17.69 -13.23
CA THR A 255 -15.24 -18.74 -12.75
C THR A 255 -14.54 -19.61 -11.70
N ILE A 256 -15.30 -20.07 -10.70
CA ILE A 256 -14.89 -21.12 -9.74
C ILE A 256 -15.89 -22.25 -9.80
N GLY A 257 -15.43 -23.51 -9.75
CA GLY A 257 -16.26 -24.69 -9.92
C GLY A 257 -16.72 -24.86 -11.38
N GLY A 258 -17.61 -25.79 -11.64
CA GLY A 258 -17.91 -26.24 -13.01
C GLY A 258 -16.76 -27.05 -13.62
N ASP A 259 -16.82 -27.31 -14.93
CA ASP A 259 -15.75 -27.96 -15.67
C ASP A 259 -14.62 -26.93 -15.95
N PRO A 260 -13.39 -27.15 -15.44
CA PRO A 260 -12.27 -26.23 -15.67
C PRO A 260 -11.91 -26.04 -17.14
N ALA A 261 -12.21 -27.03 -18.02
CA ALA A 261 -11.89 -26.94 -19.45
C ALA A 261 -12.74 -25.88 -20.19
N VAL A 262 -13.86 -25.47 -19.62
CA VAL A 262 -14.77 -24.44 -20.17
C VAL A 262 -14.95 -23.25 -19.21
N GLY A 263 -14.16 -23.20 -18.14
CA GLY A 263 -14.06 -22.05 -17.25
C GLY A 263 -13.50 -20.83 -17.99
N VAL A 264 -13.86 -19.64 -17.53
CA VAL A 264 -13.39 -18.37 -18.12
C VAL A 264 -12.69 -17.51 -17.09
N GLN A 265 -11.64 -16.82 -17.52
CA GLN A 265 -10.94 -15.81 -16.74
C GLN A 265 -10.32 -14.78 -17.67
N GLY A 266 -10.33 -13.50 -17.30
CA GLY A 266 -9.66 -12.46 -18.07
C GLY A 266 -9.88 -11.05 -17.52
N SER A 267 -9.12 -10.12 -18.10
CA SER A 267 -9.26 -8.68 -17.92
C SER A 267 -9.54 -8.02 -19.26
N LEU A 268 -10.39 -6.99 -19.28
CA LEU A 268 -10.74 -6.28 -20.51
C LEU A 268 -11.22 -4.86 -20.22
N ASN A 269 -11.19 -4.02 -21.28
CA ASN A 269 -11.92 -2.76 -21.28
C ASN A 269 -13.31 -3.00 -21.88
N PRO A 270 -14.41 -2.73 -21.14
CA PRO A 270 -15.76 -2.96 -21.61
C PRO A 270 -16.14 -2.22 -22.89
N GLU A 271 -15.55 -1.05 -23.13
CA GLU A 271 -15.90 -0.19 -24.28
C GLU A 271 -15.53 -0.81 -25.63
N ASN A 272 -14.48 -1.68 -25.66
CA ASN A 272 -13.89 -2.18 -26.89
C ASN A 272 -13.82 -3.71 -26.99
N SER A 273 -14.50 -4.43 -26.11
CA SER A 273 -14.34 -5.88 -26.02
C SER A 273 -15.53 -6.64 -26.61
N PRO A 274 -15.28 -7.80 -27.25
CA PRO A 274 -16.35 -8.68 -27.70
C PRO A 274 -17.07 -9.36 -26.53
N SER A 275 -18.27 -9.86 -26.79
CA SER A 275 -19.01 -10.63 -25.80
C SER A 275 -18.33 -11.96 -25.46
N ILE A 276 -18.46 -12.40 -24.22
CA ILE A 276 -17.86 -13.59 -23.64
C ILE A 276 -18.96 -14.62 -23.40
N ASP A 277 -18.81 -15.81 -24.00
CA ASP A 277 -19.76 -16.90 -23.83
C ASP A 277 -19.45 -17.71 -22.55
N ILE A 278 -20.27 -17.54 -21.51
CA ILE A 278 -20.22 -18.34 -20.28
C ILE A 278 -21.18 -19.53 -20.28
N GLY A 279 -21.94 -19.74 -21.38
CA GLY A 279 -23.01 -20.74 -21.45
C GLY A 279 -22.51 -22.17 -21.30
N LYS A 280 -21.34 -22.49 -21.88
CA LYS A 280 -20.73 -23.83 -21.74
C LYS A 280 -20.33 -24.12 -20.30
N TRP A 281 -19.75 -23.14 -19.61
CA TRP A 281 -19.41 -23.27 -18.20
C TRP A 281 -20.68 -23.44 -17.35
N MET A 282 -21.70 -22.62 -17.56
CA MET A 282 -22.98 -22.71 -16.84
C MET A 282 -23.62 -24.09 -17.00
N ALA A 283 -23.57 -24.67 -18.20
CA ALA A 283 -24.11 -26.03 -18.47
C ALA A 283 -23.33 -27.11 -17.72
N SER A 284 -22.04 -26.92 -17.45
CA SER A 284 -21.19 -27.91 -16.77
C SER A 284 -21.35 -27.95 -15.24
N VAL A 285 -21.91 -26.90 -14.65
CA VAL A 285 -21.96 -26.68 -13.18
C VAL A 285 -22.63 -27.84 -12.44
N LYS A 286 -23.77 -28.36 -12.95
CA LYS A 286 -24.53 -29.42 -12.27
C LYS A 286 -23.85 -30.79 -12.30
N SER A 287 -22.94 -31.00 -13.24
CA SER A 287 -22.22 -32.27 -13.41
C SER A 287 -20.84 -32.30 -12.81
N SER A 288 -20.39 -31.19 -12.27
CA SER A 288 -19.04 -31.01 -11.72
C SER A 288 -19.03 -31.11 -10.19
N THR A 289 -17.88 -31.45 -9.62
CA THR A 289 -17.71 -31.46 -8.15
C THR A 289 -17.85 -30.03 -7.58
N PRO A 290 -18.76 -29.84 -6.63
CA PRO A 290 -18.93 -28.53 -5.99
C PRO A 290 -17.64 -28.05 -5.31
N LYS A 291 -17.34 -26.74 -5.39
CA LYS A 291 -16.21 -26.09 -4.77
C LYS A 291 -16.66 -25.06 -3.76
N PHE A 292 -15.79 -24.67 -2.84
CA PHE A 292 -16.04 -23.54 -1.96
C PHE A 292 -16.31 -22.27 -2.78
N ILE A 293 -17.43 -21.60 -2.50
CA ILE A 293 -17.83 -20.39 -3.23
C ILE A 293 -18.25 -19.24 -2.34
N ASP A 294 -18.69 -19.51 -1.09
CA ASP A 294 -19.21 -18.49 -0.21
C ASP A 294 -19.28 -18.98 1.26
N VAL A 295 -19.58 -18.07 2.17
CA VAL A 295 -19.90 -18.34 3.57
C VAL A 295 -21.29 -17.79 3.91
N ASP A 296 -21.86 -18.25 5.02
CA ASP A 296 -23.10 -17.64 5.51
C ASP A 296 -22.86 -16.24 6.08
N ASN A 297 -23.77 -15.31 5.81
CA ASN A 297 -23.68 -13.92 6.27
C ASN A 297 -24.08 -13.80 7.74
N ASN A 298 -23.31 -14.45 8.60
CA ASN A 298 -23.48 -14.31 10.04
C ASN A 298 -22.10 -14.32 10.73
N SER A 299 -22.03 -13.74 11.91
CA SER A 299 -20.79 -13.61 12.68
C SER A 299 -20.15 -14.94 13.11
N GLN A 300 -20.76 -16.09 12.79
CA GLN A 300 -20.29 -17.40 13.21
C GLN A 300 -19.62 -18.19 12.07
N SER A 301 -19.54 -17.69 10.86
CA SER A 301 -18.94 -18.40 9.74
C SER A 301 -17.42 -18.48 9.81
N PHE A 302 -16.81 -17.57 10.56
CA PHE A 302 -15.38 -17.52 10.81
C PHE A 302 -15.11 -17.52 12.33
N ILE A 303 -14.11 -18.31 12.76
CA ILE A 303 -13.60 -18.28 14.13
C ILE A 303 -12.19 -17.67 14.08
N PRO A 304 -11.91 -16.54 14.76
CA PRO A 304 -10.55 -16.05 14.88
C PRO A 304 -9.64 -17.12 15.48
N ILE A 305 -8.49 -17.39 14.86
CA ILE A 305 -7.66 -18.54 15.22
C ILE A 305 -7.13 -18.44 16.67
N TYR A 306 -6.93 -17.22 17.19
CA TYR A 306 -6.49 -16.99 18.56
C TYR A 306 -7.54 -17.44 19.61
N GLU A 307 -8.82 -17.56 19.24
CA GLU A 307 -9.85 -18.09 20.14
C GLU A 307 -9.64 -19.58 20.48
N LEU A 308 -8.94 -20.29 19.61
CA LEU A 308 -8.61 -21.71 19.81
C LEU A 308 -7.40 -21.91 20.72
N VAL A 309 -6.65 -20.86 21.06
CA VAL A 309 -5.51 -20.93 21.99
C VAL A 309 -6.01 -21.00 23.43
N THR A 310 -5.44 -21.94 24.21
CA THR A 310 -5.83 -22.14 25.62
C THR A 310 -5.01 -21.29 26.57
N ASP A 311 -3.71 -21.10 26.29
CA ASP A 311 -2.82 -20.25 27.09
C ASP A 311 -3.19 -18.77 26.90
N PRO A 312 -3.53 -18.03 27.97
CA PRO A 312 -3.97 -16.64 27.86
C PRO A 312 -2.90 -15.70 27.30
N THR A 313 -1.63 -15.90 27.65
CA THR A 313 -0.51 -15.05 27.19
C THR A 313 -0.30 -15.27 25.70
N LYS A 314 -0.22 -16.52 25.25
CA LYS A 314 -0.11 -16.86 23.81
C LYS A 314 -1.33 -16.37 23.04
N LYS A 315 -2.54 -16.49 23.59
CA LYS A 315 -3.76 -15.97 22.96
C LYS A 315 -3.65 -14.47 22.71
N GLN A 316 -3.22 -13.70 23.72
CA GLN A 316 -3.07 -12.25 23.60
C GLN A 316 -1.99 -11.86 22.59
N THR A 317 -0.83 -12.53 22.61
CA THR A 317 0.27 -12.28 21.66
C THR A 317 -0.15 -12.60 20.23
N LEU A 318 -0.80 -13.75 20.01
CA LEU A 318 -1.29 -14.12 18.68
C LEU A 318 -2.38 -13.16 18.18
N LYS A 319 -3.28 -12.74 19.10
CA LYS A 319 -4.30 -11.74 18.76
C LYS A 319 -3.67 -10.43 18.32
N ALA A 320 -2.72 -9.90 19.08
CA ALA A 320 -2.05 -8.65 18.76
C ALA A 320 -1.33 -8.74 17.40
N TYR A 321 -0.66 -9.85 17.12
CA TYR A 321 -0.02 -10.08 15.82
C TYR A 321 -1.04 -10.10 14.68
N ILE A 322 -2.16 -10.84 14.83
CA ILE A 322 -3.21 -10.93 13.80
C ILE A 322 -3.84 -9.56 13.55
N ASP A 323 -4.14 -8.79 14.62
CA ASP A 323 -4.71 -7.45 14.48
C ASP A 323 -3.78 -6.52 13.68
N ASN A 324 -2.46 -6.54 13.97
CA ASN A 324 -1.45 -5.78 13.22
C ASN A 324 -1.29 -6.29 11.79
N TYR A 325 -1.26 -7.61 11.59
CA TYR A 325 -1.18 -8.22 10.26
C TYR A 325 -2.37 -7.80 9.38
N ILE A 326 -3.59 -7.85 9.91
CA ILE A 326 -4.80 -7.38 9.21
C ILE A 326 -4.67 -5.89 8.88
N LYS A 327 -4.25 -5.07 9.84
CA LYS A 327 -4.06 -3.63 9.66
C LYS A 327 -3.04 -3.33 8.55
N SER A 328 -1.94 -4.07 8.47
CA SER A 328 -0.92 -3.90 7.42
C SER A 328 -1.41 -4.23 6.00
N LYS A 329 -2.59 -4.84 5.86
CA LYS A 329 -3.23 -5.19 4.57
C LYS A 329 -4.43 -4.29 4.24
N GLU A 330 -4.63 -3.19 4.97
CA GLU A 330 -5.66 -2.22 4.65
C GLU A 330 -5.40 -1.57 3.28
N VAL A 331 -6.48 -1.37 2.53
CA VAL A 331 -6.40 -0.61 1.27
C VAL A 331 -6.41 0.88 1.57
N CYS A 332 -5.66 1.63 0.78
CA CYS A 332 -5.57 3.07 0.86
C CYS A 332 -6.21 3.74 -0.36
N SER A 333 -6.92 4.83 -0.11
CA SER A 333 -7.43 5.72 -1.17
C SER A 333 -6.49 6.90 -1.26
N ILE A 334 -5.80 7.04 -2.39
CA ILE A 334 -4.91 8.17 -2.65
C ILE A 334 -5.70 9.20 -3.47
N SER A 335 -5.86 10.39 -2.92
CA SER A 335 -6.34 11.53 -3.71
C SER A 335 -5.13 12.18 -4.39
N LEU A 336 -5.07 12.06 -5.70
CA LEU A 336 -4.09 12.82 -6.51
C LEU A 336 -4.45 14.32 -6.58
N TYR A 337 -5.63 14.68 -6.13
CA TYR A 337 -6.02 16.05 -5.87
C TYR A 337 -6.24 16.17 -4.36
N PRO A 338 -5.25 16.60 -3.59
CA PRO A 338 -5.47 16.84 -2.19
C PRO A 338 -6.65 17.81 -2.10
N SER A 339 -7.69 17.42 -1.37
CA SER A 339 -8.63 18.40 -0.86
C SER A 339 -7.79 19.25 0.08
N THR A 340 -7.27 20.37 -0.43
CA THR A 340 -6.47 21.27 0.40
C THR A 340 -7.38 21.71 1.54
N THR A 341 -6.95 21.43 2.76
CA THR A 341 -7.63 21.94 3.97
C THR A 341 -7.62 23.48 4.03
N GLY A 342 -7.11 24.11 2.98
CA GLY A 342 -6.83 25.54 2.89
C GLY A 342 -5.45 25.86 3.48
N THR A 343 -4.85 26.94 2.99
CA THR A 343 -3.57 27.45 3.45
C THR A 343 -3.63 27.81 4.93
N ARG A 344 -2.65 27.33 5.71
CA ARG A 344 -2.44 27.69 7.10
C ARG A 344 -1.22 28.60 7.22
N GLN A 345 -1.31 29.64 8.01
CA GLN A 345 -0.20 30.56 8.26
C GLN A 345 0.30 30.40 9.69
N VAL A 346 1.60 30.20 9.84
CA VAL A 346 2.29 30.21 11.12
C VAL A 346 3.26 31.38 11.10
N SER A 347 3.13 32.28 12.05
CA SER A 347 3.95 33.49 12.11
C SER A 347 5.22 33.27 12.93
N GLY A 348 6.27 34.03 12.61
CA GLY A 348 7.42 34.25 13.49
C GLY A 348 8.65 33.37 13.23
N LEU A 349 8.70 32.63 12.13
CA LEU A 349 9.86 31.80 11.78
C LEU A 349 10.92 32.52 10.94
N GLY A 350 11.24 33.75 11.28
CA GLY A 350 12.31 34.52 10.64
C GLY A 350 11.83 35.59 9.69
N HIS A 351 12.77 36.34 9.13
CA HIS A 351 12.50 37.54 8.33
C HIS A 351 12.75 37.34 6.84
N ILE A 352 13.74 36.52 6.50
CA ILE A 352 14.08 36.10 5.12
C ILE A 352 14.53 34.66 5.19
N ASN A 353 13.63 33.73 4.97
CA ASN A 353 13.95 32.32 4.97
C ASN A 353 14.69 31.96 3.68
N GLN A 354 15.79 31.25 3.82
CA GLN A 354 16.59 30.71 2.70
C GLN A 354 16.51 29.19 2.62
N GLY A 355 15.72 28.59 3.47
CA GLY A 355 15.38 27.19 3.50
C GLY A 355 14.30 26.97 4.54
N ALA A 356 13.46 26.00 4.34
CA ALA A 356 12.40 25.61 5.25
C ALA A 356 12.26 24.11 5.24
N GLY A 357 11.95 23.54 6.39
CA GLY A 357 11.71 22.12 6.57
C GLY A 357 10.51 21.85 7.46
N VAL A 358 9.97 20.69 7.34
CA VAL A 358 8.86 20.21 8.16
C VAL A 358 9.09 18.75 8.54
N ALA A 359 8.79 18.42 9.80
CA ALA A 359 8.81 17.05 10.28
C ALA A 359 7.61 16.78 11.18
N ILE A 360 7.15 15.55 11.19
CA ILE A 360 5.98 15.11 11.97
C ILE A 360 6.40 13.98 12.91
N GLY A 361 5.92 14.05 14.16
CA GLY A 361 6.15 13.04 15.18
C GLY A 361 5.36 13.35 16.44
N ASP A 362 5.16 12.36 17.30
CA ASP A 362 4.51 12.54 18.61
C ASP A 362 5.57 12.99 19.64
N ILE A 363 5.81 14.31 19.72
CA ILE A 363 6.90 14.91 20.51
C ILE A 363 6.56 14.89 22.01
N ASP A 364 5.32 15.13 22.37
CA ASP A 364 4.89 15.15 23.78
C ASP A 364 4.37 13.78 24.26
N LYS A 365 4.40 12.74 23.42
CA LYS A 365 4.04 11.34 23.71
C LYS A 365 2.60 11.17 24.17
N ASN A 366 1.69 11.95 23.59
CA ASN A 366 0.28 11.88 23.91
C ASN A 366 -0.53 10.99 22.93
N GLY A 367 0.12 10.40 21.94
CA GLY A 367 -0.48 9.53 20.91
C GLY A 367 -1.10 10.29 19.74
N ARG A 368 -0.83 11.59 19.61
CA ARG A 368 -1.24 12.42 18.48
C ARG A 368 -0.03 13.00 17.76
N PRO A 369 -0.10 13.18 16.44
CA PRO A 369 1.01 13.76 15.71
C PRO A 369 1.18 15.25 16.04
N ASP A 370 2.43 15.65 16.23
CA ASP A 370 2.87 17.03 16.29
C ASP A 370 3.66 17.34 15.02
N MET A 371 3.79 18.62 14.68
CA MET A 371 4.56 19.08 13.52
C MET A 371 5.61 20.10 13.97
N ILE A 372 6.85 19.90 13.53
CA ILE A 372 7.87 20.93 13.64
C ILE A 372 7.96 21.65 12.29
N LEU A 373 7.87 22.97 12.35
CA LEU A 373 8.21 23.84 11.24
C LEU A 373 9.56 24.50 11.53
N MET A 374 10.47 24.44 10.56
CA MET A 374 11.80 25.03 10.65
C MET A 374 12.02 26.00 9.51
N GLY A 375 12.69 27.09 9.79
CA GLY A 375 13.21 28.03 8.80
C GLY A 375 14.64 28.41 9.13
N ILE A 376 15.46 28.61 8.11
CA ILE A 376 16.78 29.21 8.26
C ILE A 376 16.62 30.68 7.96
N ASP A 377 16.86 31.51 8.99
CA ASP A 377 16.88 32.95 8.84
C ASP A 377 18.32 33.42 8.62
N ASN A 378 18.50 34.17 7.58
CA ASN A 378 19.76 34.82 7.28
C ASN A 378 19.62 36.36 7.30
N PRO A 379 19.51 36.99 8.45
CA PRO A 379 20.02 38.35 8.51
C PRO A 379 21.54 38.21 8.36
N LYS A 380 22.12 38.79 7.32
CA LYS A 380 23.53 38.84 7.01
C LYS A 380 24.40 38.77 8.29
N GLY A 381 25.00 37.58 8.55
CA GLY A 381 25.87 37.34 9.69
C GLY A 381 25.26 36.66 10.94
N LYS A 382 24.05 36.11 10.87
CA LYS A 382 23.46 35.29 11.95
C LYS A 382 22.73 34.12 11.35
N ASN A 383 23.43 33.05 11.08
CA ASN A 383 22.83 31.79 10.61
C ASN A 383 22.21 31.09 11.81
N ASN A 384 20.89 31.01 11.87
CA ASN A 384 20.16 30.28 12.88
C ASN A 384 19.08 29.42 12.23
N PHE A 385 18.93 28.18 12.72
CA PHE A 385 17.68 27.46 12.59
C PHE A 385 16.67 28.06 13.55
N TRP A 386 15.55 28.50 13.03
CA TRP A 386 14.39 28.89 13.80
C TRP A 386 13.32 27.85 13.64
N TYR A 387 12.78 27.33 14.73
CA TYR A 387 11.73 26.32 14.65
C TYR A 387 10.63 26.55 15.68
N LYS A 388 9.50 25.95 15.40
CA LYS A 388 8.30 25.98 16.25
C LYS A 388 7.62 24.62 16.18
N VAL A 389 7.11 24.15 17.31
CA VAL A 389 6.30 22.94 17.40
C VAL A 389 4.83 23.32 17.41
N LEU A 390 4.05 22.70 16.55
CA LEU A 390 2.60 22.75 16.49
C LEU A 390 2.07 21.40 17.00
N TYR A 391 1.33 21.41 18.10
CA TYR A 391 0.93 20.21 18.80
C TYR A 391 -0.46 19.72 18.39
N ASP A 392 -0.64 18.41 18.41
CA ASP A 392 -1.91 17.72 18.17
C ASP A 392 -2.54 18.12 16.83
N ILE A 393 -1.84 17.86 15.74
CA ILE A 393 -2.37 18.11 14.39
C ILE A 393 -3.55 17.17 14.13
N ASP A 394 -4.70 17.72 13.79
CA ASP A 394 -5.88 16.94 13.42
C ASP A 394 -5.93 16.63 11.91
N GLU A 395 -6.88 15.80 11.52
CA GLU A 395 -7.12 15.39 10.12
C GLU A 395 -7.43 16.57 9.15
N ASN A 396 -7.73 17.76 9.69
CA ASN A 396 -7.99 18.98 8.92
C ASN A 396 -6.78 19.94 8.94
N GLY A 397 -5.65 19.53 9.54
CA GLY A 397 -4.43 20.30 9.64
C GLY A 397 -4.49 21.43 10.67
N TYR A 398 -5.43 21.41 11.62
CA TYR A 398 -5.44 22.32 12.76
C TYR A 398 -4.59 21.76 13.90
N TYR A 399 -3.96 22.64 14.66
CA TYR A 399 -3.20 22.29 15.86
C TYR A 399 -3.86 22.85 17.12
N SER A 400 -3.65 22.20 18.26
CA SER A 400 -4.25 22.57 19.54
C SER A 400 -3.51 23.72 20.23
N LYS A 401 -2.19 23.74 20.12
CA LYS A 401 -1.30 24.74 20.72
C LYS A 401 0.00 24.84 19.92
N GLU A 402 0.78 25.88 20.13
CA GLU A 402 2.11 26.06 19.55
C GLU A 402 3.16 26.37 20.63
N SER A 403 4.42 25.98 20.38
CA SER A 403 5.55 26.39 21.24
C SER A 403 5.89 27.87 21.03
N SER A 404 6.74 28.39 21.91
CA SER A 404 7.51 29.60 21.59
C SER A 404 8.42 29.35 20.39
N ILE A 405 8.91 30.42 19.75
CA ILE A 405 9.94 30.27 18.73
C ILE A 405 11.24 29.89 19.41
N LEU A 406 11.84 28.82 18.92
CA LEU A 406 13.11 28.25 19.39
C LEU A 406 14.18 28.45 18.33
N SER A 407 15.46 28.46 18.69
CA SER A 407 16.54 28.61 17.74
C SER A 407 17.78 27.81 18.11
N ILE A 408 18.49 27.37 17.08
CA ILE A 408 19.79 26.72 17.16
C ILE A 408 20.73 27.51 16.23
N SER A 409 21.94 27.83 16.68
CA SER A 409 22.95 28.45 15.82
C SER A 409 23.38 27.46 14.74
N ALA A 410 23.26 27.88 13.48
CA ALA A 410 23.76 27.11 12.33
C ALA A 410 25.18 27.59 11.96
N GLU A 411 25.91 26.70 11.31
CA GLU A 411 27.19 27.03 10.68
C GLU A 411 26.95 27.53 9.26
N GLY A 412 27.97 28.14 8.65
CA GLY A 412 27.94 28.66 7.30
C GLY A 412 27.84 30.19 7.20
N TRP A 413 28.01 30.71 5.99
CA TRP A 413 28.07 32.14 5.74
C TRP A 413 26.83 32.68 5.02
N GLU A 414 26.30 31.95 4.06
CA GLU A 414 25.08 32.23 3.30
C GLU A 414 24.37 30.94 3.00
N ASN A 415 23.39 30.56 3.82
CA ASN A 415 22.63 29.34 3.62
C ASN A 415 21.74 29.42 2.38
N SER A 416 21.72 28.37 1.59
CA SER A 416 20.90 28.25 0.37
C SER A 416 19.86 27.13 0.45
N GLY A 417 19.77 26.44 1.59
CA GLY A 417 18.77 25.41 1.82
C GLY A 417 18.86 24.85 3.24
N GLY A 418 17.84 24.19 3.67
CA GLY A 418 17.80 23.48 4.94
C GLY A 418 16.53 22.69 5.11
N ASP A 419 16.61 21.66 5.91
CA ASP A 419 15.49 20.76 6.19
C ASP A 419 15.64 20.11 7.56
N ILE A 420 14.61 19.38 7.99
CA ILE A 420 14.51 18.77 9.30
C ILE A 420 13.87 17.38 9.20
N ALA A 421 14.43 16.43 9.95
CA ALA A 421 13.84 15.09 10.11
C ALA A 421 13.81 14.67 11.58
N LEU A 422 12.90 13.79 11.95
CA LEU A 422 12.74 13.25 13.31
C LEU A 422 13.00 11.76 13.35
N CYS A 423 13.76 11.30 14.33
CA CYS A 423 13.94 9.88 14.64
C CYS A 423 14.34 9.71 16.11
N ASP A 424 14.24 8.52 16.64
CA ASP A 424 14.86 8.13 17.92
C ASP A 424 16.21 7.48 17.61
N LEU A 425 17.25 8.30 17.43
CA LEU A 425 18.57 7.86 16.98
C LEU A 425 19.32 7.06 18.04
N ASN A 426 19.10 7.37 19.30
CA ASN A 426 19.77 6.71 20.42
C ASN A 426 18.94 5.56 21.03
N ASN A 427 17.78 5.28 20.46
CA ASN A 427 16.85 4.20 20.83
C ASN A 427 16.41 4.24 22.30
N ASN A 428 16.18 5.44 22.83
CA ASN A 428 15.73 5.67 24.20
C ASN A 428 14.21 5.95 24.31
N GLY A 429 13.51 5.89 23.19
CA GLY A 429 12.09 6.14 23.07
C GLY A 429 11.72 7.62 23.03
N ILE A 430 12.68 8.54 22.87
CA ILE A 430 12.45 9.99 22.73
C ILE A 430 12.94 10.41 21.34
N LEU A 431 12.15 11.21 20.64
CA LEU A 431 12.52 11.69 19.32
C LEU A 431 13.70 12.65 19.38
N ASP A 432 14.65 12.46 18.48
CA ASP A 432 15.75 13.36 18.17
C ASP A 432 15.42 14.12 16.88
N MET A 433 16.00 15.30 16.71
CA MET A 433 15.78 16.14 15.56
C MET A 433 17.09 16.31 14.77
N VAL A 434 17.10 15.90 13.51
CA VAL A 434 18.23 16.13 12.60
C VAL A 434 17.95 17.37 11.76
N LEU A 435 18.91 18.28 11.75
CA LEU A 435 18.81 19.59 11.12
C LEU A 435 19.85 19.70 10.01
N LEU A 436 19.43 19.78 8.77
CA LEU A 436 20.30 20.05 7.61
C LEU A 436 20.46 21.55 7.40
N CYS A 437 21.69 21.96 7.09
CA CYS A 437 22.02 23.29 6.61
C CYS A 437 22.96 23.17 5.41
N THR A 438 22.69 23.94 4.40
CA THR A 438 23.52 24.00 3.19
C THR A 438 24.02 25.42 2.98
N ASP A 439 25.31 25.58 2.61
CA ASP A 439 25.91 26.87 2.37
C ASP A 439 26.06 27.14 0.88
N LYS A 440 25.88 28.41 0.49
CA LYS A 440 26.21 28.84 -0.88
C LYS A 440 27.68 28.55 -1.18
N PRO A 441 27.99 28.09 -2.39
CA PRO A 441 29.38 27.81 -2.75
C PRO A 441 30.21 29.06 -2.65
N THR A 442 31.34 28.93 -1.94
CA THR A 442 32.38 29.98 -1.90
C THR A 442 32.98 30.17 -3.30
N THR A 443 33.71 31.24 -3.51
CA THR A 443 34.51 31.50 -4.73
C THR A 443 35.47 30.37 -5.12
N ALA A 444 35.66 29.37 -4.26
CA ALA A 444 36.45 28.15 -4.51
C ALA A 444 35.62 26.99 -5.09
N GLY A 445 34.32 27.16 -5.32
CA GLY A 445 33.47 26.17 -5.98
C GLY A 445 33.06 24.97 -5.12
N ARG A 446 33.11 25.06 -3.79
CA ARG A 446 32.63 24.00 -2.90
C ARG A 446 31.40 24.46 -2.13
N ALA A 447 30.31 23.72 -2.25
CA ALA A 447 29.16 23.83 -1.37
C ALA A 447 29.35 22.87 -0.19
N TYR A 448 29.22 23.40 1.02
CA TYR A 448 29.31 22.61 2.23
C TYR A 448 27.91 22.28 2.72
N ARG A 449 27.74 21.08 3.25
CA ARG A 449 26.53 20.58 3.87
C ARG A 449 26.84 20.09 5.25
N TRP A 450 26.05 20.53 6.19
CA TRP A 450 26.19 20.17 7.57
C TRP A 450 24.88 19.70 8.14
N TYR A 451 24.96 18.82 9.07
CA TYR A 451 23.83 18.49 9.91
C TYR A 451 24.22 18.41 11.37
N TYR A 452 23.23 18.70 12.19
CA TYR A 452 23.27 18.51 13.63
C TYR A 452 22.21 17.53 14.04
N VAL A 453 22.43 16.85 15.17
CA VAL A 453 21.44 16.10 15.88
C VAL A 453 21.14 16.80 17.20
N ALA A 454 19.92 17.25 17.39
CA ALA A 454 19.42 17.77 18.65
C ALA A 454 18.70 16.64 19.38
N TYR A 455 19.34 16.13 20.42
CA TYR A 455 18.90 14.92 21.13
C TYR A 455 17.80 15.20 22.13
N ASP A 456 16.92 14.23 22.28
CA ASP A 456 15.87 14.14 23.30
C ASP A 456 14.96 15.36 23.31
N LEU A 457 14.10 15.49 22.30
CA LEU A 457 13.10 16.54 22.25
C LEU A 457 12.15 16.45 23.45
N LYS A 458 12.01 17.56 24.15
CA LYS A 458 11.10 17.68 25.28
C LYS A 458 9.70 18.09 24.83
N PRO A 459 8.67 17.85 25.66
CA PRO A 459 7.29 18.23 25.35
C PRO A 459 7.06 19.73 25.12
N ASP A 460 8.03 20.61 25.43
CA ASP A 460 7.99 22.05 25.19
C ASP A 460 8.75 22.47 23.91
N GLY A 461 9.29 21.48 23.18
CA GLY A 461 10.05 21.67 21.95
C GLY A 461 11.55 21.92 22.14
N HIS A 462 12.05 22.08 23.39
CA HIS A 462 13.49 22.16 23.64
C HIS A 462 14.13 20.76 23.51
N TYR A 463 15.43 20.73 23.25
CA TYR A 463 16.23 19.51 23.22
C TYR A 463 17.16 19.41 24.44
N ASN A 464 17.72 18.24 24.67
CA ASN A 464 18.60 18.01 25.81
C ASN A 464 20.07 18.36 25.53
N SER A 465 20.56 17.93 24.36
CA SER A 465 21.96 18.19 23.94
C SER A 465 22.05 18.27 22.41
N LEU A 466 23.13 18.87 21.90
CA LEU A 466 23.40 19.00 20.47
C LEU A 466 24.66 18.21 20.14
N SER A 467 24.65 17.49 18.99
CA SER A 467 25.84 16.81 18.48
C SER A 467 26.95 17.80 18.10
N SER A 468 28.13 17.28 17.85
CA SER A 468 29.12 17.99 17.03
C SER A 468 28.57 18.18 15.60
N LEU A 469 29.15 19.13 14.89
CA LEU A 469 28.87 19.36 13.48
C LEU A 469 29.30 18.15 12.67
N ASN A 470 28.42 17.60 11.84
CA ASN A 470 28.70 16.56 10.86
C ASN A 470 28.69 17.17 9.46
N THR A 471 29.59 16.71 8.59
CA THR A 471 29.71 17.21 7.21
C THR A 471 29.51 16.09 6.21
N LEU A 472 28.93 16.42 5.05
CA LEU A 472 28.71 15.54 3.92
C LEU A 472 29.16 16.23 2.63
N ASP A 473 30.07 15.62 1.86
CA ASP A 473 30.87 16.38 0.89
C ASP A 473 30.64 16.09 -0.60
N GLU A 474 29.71 15.23 -1.06
CA GLU A 474 29.83 14.73 -2.45
C GLU A 474 28.68 15.05 -3.43
N LEU A 475 27.65 15.82 -3.08
CA LEU A 475 26.45 15.95 -3.91
C LEU A 475 26.48 17.03 -5.03
N GLY A 476 27.57 17.74 -5.27
CA GLY A 476 27.69 18.72 -6.37
C GLY A 476 27.88 20.17 -5.94
N PHE A 477 27.89 21.14 -6.89
CA PHE A 477 28.36 22.49 -6.63
C PHE A 477 27.19 23.43 -6.61
N PHE A 478 26.34 23.81 -7.16
CA PHE A 478 25.25 24.76 -7.10
C PHE A 478 23.92 24.00 -7.02
N TYR A 479 23.04 24.37 -6.16
CA TYR A 479 21.72 23.75 -6.07
C TYR A 479 20.69 24.76 -5.54
N ASP A 480 19.46 24.57 -5.96
CA ASP A 480 18.34 25.45 -5.67
C ASP A 480 17.49 24.95 -4.51
N GLY A 481 17.79 23.77 -3.96
CA GLY A 481 17.12 23.22 -2.80
C GLY A 481 17.80 21.95 -2.28
N ALA A 482 17.50 21.64 -1.03
CA ALA A 482 18.00 20.43 -0.38
C ALA A 482 16.93 19.89 0.58
N GLY A 483 16.93 18.56 0.77
CA GLY A 483 16.04 17.87 1.69
C GLY A 483 16.72 16.70 2.36
N ILE A 484 16.18 16.29 3.51
CA ILE A 484 16.58 15.07 4.22
C ILE A 484 15.38 14.28 4.67
N ASP A 485 15.58 12.97 4.78
CA ASP A 485 14.68 12.08 5.51
C ASP A 485 15.46 10.95 6.19
N ILE A 486 14.86 10.32 7.18
CA ILE A 486 15.50 9.28 7.98
C ILE A 486 14.61 8.03 8.00
N CYS A 487 15.19 6.93 7.53
CA CYS A 487 14.54 5.62 7.50
C CYS A 487 15.58 4.50 7.56
N ASP A 488 15.22 3.32 8.05
CA ASP A 488 16.07 2.12 7.95
C ASP A 488 15.98 1.52 6.53
N ILE A 489 16.73 2.08 5.60
CA ILE A 489 16.68 1.74 4.17
C ILE A 489 17.22 0.34 3.92
N ASN A 490 18.27 -0.05 4.63
CA ASN A 490 18.90 -1.36 4.46
C ASN A 490 18.27 -2.45 5.32
N LYS A 491 17.26 -2.12 6.13
CA LYS A 491 16.48 -3.03 7.00
C LYS A 491 17.34 -3.79 8.03
N ASN A 492 18.35 -3.13 8.58
CA ASN A 492 19.26 -3.71 9.58
C ASN A 492 18.92 -3.30 11.03
N GLY A 493 17.91 -2.46 11.23
CA GLY A 493 17.47 -1.97 12.53
C GLY A 493 18.16 -0.67 12.98
N THR A 494 19.01 -0.06 12.15
CA THR A 494 19.68 1.22 12.41
C THR A 494 19.18 2.25 11.40
N PRO A 495 18.80 3.47 11.80
CA PRO A 495 18.33 4.47 10.88
C PRO A 495 19.43 4.96 9.93
N ASP A 496 19.06 5.21 8.68
CA ASP A 496 19.90 5.79 7.63
C ASP A 496 19.43 7.20 7.33
N LEU A 497 20.33 8.11 6.97
CA LEU A 497 20.00 9.47 6.56
C LEU A 497 20.08 9.57 5.04
N LEU A 498 18.96 9.74 4.39
CA LEU A 498 18.90 10.13 2.99
C LEU A 498 19.01 11.65 2.88
N MET A 499 19.90 12.13 2.02
CA MET A 499 20.04 13.53 1.67
C MET A 499 19.89 13.72 0.17
N MET A 500 19.17 14.75 -0.22
CA MET A 500 18.93 15.13 -1.60
C MET A 500 19.27 16.60 -1.83
N VAL A 501 19.74 16.88 -3.04
CA VAL A 501 19.89 18.23 -3.58
C VAL A 501 19.27 18.28 -4.97
N TYR A 502 18.75 19.45 -5.35
CA TYR A 502 18.17 19.70 -6.65
C TYR A 502 19.03 20.66 -7.47
N ASP A 503 19.08 20.41 -8.80
CA ASP A 503 19.83 21.18 -9.79
C ASP A 503 21.33 21.38 -9.45
N ALA A 504 22.02 20.28 -9.24
CA ALA A 504 23.45 20.27 -8.95
C ALA A 504 24.24 19.47 -10.01
N PRO A 505 24.95 20.10 -10.95
CA PRO A 505 25.21 21.55 -11.13
C PRO A 505 24.08 22.33 -11.78
N GLU A 506 24.08 23.64 -11.56
CA GLU A 506 23.10 24.58 -12.11
C GLU A 506 22.84 24.33 -13.61
N GLY A 507 21.56 24.15 -13.97
CA GLY A 507 21.09 23.94 -15.35
C GLY A 507 20.95 22.48 -15.81
N GLU A 508 21.27 21.47 -14.99
CA GLU A 508 21.03 20.06 -15.33
C GLU A 508 19.65 19.55 -14.91
N ASN A 509 18.95 20.29 -14.05
CA ASN A 509 17.58 19.97 -13.61
C ASN A 509 17.42 18.53 -13.14
N SER A 510 18.33 18.03 -12.31
CA SER A 510 18.31 16.69 -11.76
C SER A 510 18.25 16.70 -10.24
N PHE A 511 17.61 15.69 -9.67
CA PHE A 511 17.77 15.36 -8.25
C PHE A 511 19.02 14.52 -8.09
N ARG A 512 19.89 14.90 -7.15
CA ARG A 512 21.00 14.04 -6.70
C ARG A 512 20.79 13.69 -5.26
N TYR A 513 20.91 12.42 -4.94
CA TYR A 513 20.79 11.97 -3.56
C TYR A 513 21.90 11.00 -3.16
N GLN A 514 22.11 10.91 -1.87
CA GLN A 514 23.09 10.04 -1.23
C GLN A 514 22.54 9.59 0.12
N ILE A 515 22.93 8.40 0.54
CA ILE A 515 22.49 7.82 1.80
C ILE A 515 23.71 7.66 2.70
N ALA A 516 23.62 8.23 3.88
CA ALA A 516 24.55 7.99 4.98
C ALA A 516 23.98 6.84 5.82
N PHE A 517 24.58 5.66 5.64
CA PHE A 517 24.11 4.44 6.28
C PHE A 517 24.53 4.35 7.74
N ASP A 518 23.63 3.78 8.54
CA ASP A 518 23.84 3.42 9.93
C ASP A 518 24.24 4.62 10.79
N LEU A 519 23.34 5.57 10.94
CA LEU A 519 23.52 6.70 11.85
C LEU A 519 23.73 6.20 13.28
N GLN A 520 24.86 6.59 13.85
CA GLN A 520 25.24 6.25 15.20
C GLN A 520 24.63 7.20 16.22
N SER A 521 24.49 6.76 17.46
CA SER A 521 23.96 7.58 18.56
C SER A 521 24.72 8.89 18.83
N ASN A 522 25.91 9.09 18.26
CA ASN A 522 26.67 10.33 18.31
C ASN A 522 26.47 11.25 17.08
N GLY A 523 25.59 10.84 16.16
CA GLY A 523 25.28 11.57 14.93
C GLY A 523 26.22 11.26 13.75
N ASN A 524 27.25 10.43 13.90
CA ASN A 524 28.10 9.98 12.80
C ASN A 524 27.42 8.84 12.01
N TYR A 525 27.86 8.57 10.79
CA TYR A 525 27.41 7.44 9.97
C TYR A 525 28.57 6.45 9.72
N LEU A 526 28.25 5.22 9.35
CA LEU A 526 29.28 4.21 9.09
C LEU A 526 29.78 4.21 7.64
N SER A 527 28.93 4.47 6.67
CA SER A 527 29.30 4.46 5.25
C SER A 527 28.38 5.36 4.43
N LEU A 528 28.83 5.73 3.23
CA LEU A 528 28.05 6.49 2.25
C LEU A 528 27.72 5.61 1.04
N SER A 529 26.53 5.79 0.48
CA SER A 529 26.21 5.25 -0.83
C SER A 529 26.99 5.99 -1.94
N PRO A 530 27.04 5.45 -3.17
CA PRO A 530 27.30 6.30 -4.34
C PRO A 530 26.31 7.46 -4.41
N VAL A 531 26.67 8.51 -5.13
CA VAL A 531 25.72 9.56 -5.52
C VAL A 531 24.84 9.00 -6.63
N TYR A 532 23.54 9.05 -6.42
CA TYR A 532 22.55 8.70 -7.42
C TYR A 532 21.96 9.96 -8.05
N GLU A 533 21.59 9.86 -9.32
CA GLU A 533 21.00 10.97 -10.07
C GLU A 533 19.69 10.54 -10.70
N VAL A 534 18.66 11.37 -10.52
CA VAL A 534 17.33 11.18 -11.09
C VAL A 534 17.02 12.41 -11.93
N PRO A 535 16.61 12.28 -13.20
CA PRO A 535 16.25 13.42 -14.03
C PRO A 535 15.16 14.25 -13.37
N GLY A 536 15.35 15.56 -13.31
CA GLY A 536 14.41 16.46 -12.64
C GLY A 536 13.23 16.88 -13.52
N LEU A 537 12.27 17.54 -12.88
CA LEU A 537 10.94 17.83 -13.43
C LEU A 537 10.76 19.26 -13.96
N GLY A 538 11.76 20.10 -13.96
CA GLY A 538 11.61 21.49 -14.39
C GLY A 538 12.90 22.29 -14.46
N HIS A 539 12.79 23.54 -14.90
CA HIS A 539 13.85 24.53 -14.96
C HIS A 539 13.73 25.51 -13.79
N ASP A 540 14.85 25.87 -13.17
CA ASP A 540 14.94 26.92 -12.17
C ASP A 540 14.04 26.69 -10.93
N GLY A 541 14.27 25.60 -10.19
CA GLY A 541 13.56 25.32 -8.94
C GLY A 541 14.02 26.22 -7.78
N ASP A 542 13.09 26.80 -7.01
CA ASP A 542 13.36 27.68 -5.87
C ASP A 542 13.40 26.92 -4.53
N GLY A 543 13.20 25.60 -4.53
CA GLY A 543 13.21 24.77 -3.33
C GLY A 543 12.98 23.30 -3.66
N ALA A 544 13.38 22.43 -2.76
CA ALA A 544 13.21 20.99 -2.93
C ALA A 544 12.98 20.29 -1.58
N GLY A 545 12.38 19.11 -1.63
CA GLY A 545 12.14 18.25 -0.48
C GLY A 545 12.22 16.77 -0.89
N VAL A 546 12.43 15.91 0.09
CA VAL A 546 12.48 14.46 -0.10
C VAL A 546 11.74 13.75 1.03
N ALA A 547 11.14 12.61 0.73
CA ALA A 547 10.57 11.71 1.72
C ALA A 547 10.82 10.25 1.30
N VAL A 548 11.01 9.37 2.27
CA VAL A 548 11.23 7.94 2.08
C VAL A 548 10.11 7.17 2.76
N GLY A 549 9.49 6.25 2.06
CA GLY A 549 8.44 5.41 2.62
C GLY A 549 7.97 4.36 1.64
N ASP A 550 7.27 3.36 2.10
CA ASP A 550 6.60 2.36 1.26
C ASP A 550 5.27 2.97 0.78
N ILE A 551 5.33 3.75 -0.33
CA ILE A 551 4.20 4.56 -0.82
C ILE A 551 3.10 3.66 -1.39
N ASP A 552 3.46 2.55 -2.01
CA ASP A 552 2.51 1.61 -2.62
C ASP A 552 2.21 0.39 -1.73
N ASN A 553 2.79 0.35 -0.52
CA ASN A 553 2.62 -0.69 0.49
C ASN A 553 2.95 -2.10 -0.03
N ASN A 554 3.99 -2.21 -0.85
CA ASN A 554 4.47 -3.48 -1.40
C ASN A 554 5.55 -4.14 -0.54
N GLY A 555 5.98 -3.49 0.56
CA GLY A 555 7.02 -3.93 1.49
C GLY A 555 8.43 -3.50 1.11
N THR A 556 8.59 -2.71 0.02
CA THR A 556 9.82 -2.03 -0.37
C THR A 556 9.68 -0.52 -0.16
N LEU A 557 10.78 0.16 0.04
CA LEU A 557 10.76 1.61 0.22
C LEU A 557 10.82 2.31 -1.13
N ASP A 558 10.15 3.46 -1.22
CA ASP A 558 10.17 4.37 -2.34
C ASP A 558 10.77 5.70 -1.90
N ILE A 559 11.28 6.48 -2.85
CA ILE A 559 11.70 7.85 -2.59
C ILE A 559 10.77 8.80 -3.36
N LEU A 560 10.21 9.77 -2.65
CA LEU A 560 9.47 10.86 -3.24
C LEU A 560 10.37 12.11 -3.26
N PHE A 561 10.60 12.64 -4.45
CA PHE A 561 11.27 13.92 -4.66
C PHE A 561 10.26 14.99 -4.99
N MET A 562 10.44 16.17 -4.44
CA MET A 562 9.61 17.33 -4.70
C MET A 562 10.49 18.53 -5.03
N ALA A 563 10.08 19.31 -6.02
CA ALA A 563 10.69 20.60 -6.33
C ALA A 563 9.62 21.66 -6.53
N LEU A 564 9.94 22.88 -6.13
CA LEU A 564 9.18 24.06 -6.53
C LEU A 564 9.72 24.48 -7.90
N ASP A 565 8.98 24.16 -8.95
CA ASP A 565 9.30 24.59 -10.31
C ASP A 565 8.77 26.00 -10.53
N ALA A 566 9.67 26.94 -10.67
CA ALA A 566 9.40 28.31 -11.05
C ALA A 566 9.96 28.63 -12.45
N PRO A 567 9.47 28.00 -13.56
CA PRO A 567 9.71 28.65 -14.84
C PRO A 567 8.93 29.95 -14.79
N SER A 568 9.62 31.06 -14.99
CA SER A 568 9.14 32.43 -14.79
C SER A 568 7.61 32.61 -14.93
N GLY A 569 6.93 32.67 -13.78
CA GLY A 569 5.50 32.95 -13.66
C GLY A 569 4.56 31.75 -13.48
N LYS A 570 5.01 30.59 -13.03
CA LYS A 570 4.13 29.41 -12.82
C LYS A 570 4.19 28.75 -11.45
N ASP A 571 4.93 29.20 -10.50
CA ASP A 571 4.93 28.80 -9.07
C ASP A 571 4.21 27.46 -8.77
N LYS A 572 4.74 26.34 -9.27
CA LYS A 572 4.13 25.01 -9.13
C LYS A 572 5.04 24.08 -8.36
N PHE A 573 4.46 23.32 -7.46
CA PHE A 573 5.10 22.12 -6.94
C PHE A 573 5.00 21.00 -7.97
N VAL A 574 6.11 20.35 -8.23
CA VAL A 574 6.20 19.12 -9.01
C VAL A 574 6.83 18.03 -8.16
N TYR A 575 6.41 16.80 -8.34
CA TYR A 575 6.99 15.69 -7.60
C TYR A 575 7.17 14.46 -8.50
N GLU A 576 8.07 13.61 -8.09
CA GLU A 576 8.40 12.36 -8.76
C GLU A 576 8.62 11.27 -7.70
N ILE A 577 8.19 10.06 -8.00
CA ILE A 577 8.40 8.90 -7.16
C ILE A 577 9.40 7.98 -7.83
N LEU A 578 10.47 7.64 -7.13
CA LEU A 578 11.40 6.59 -7.48
C LEU A 578 10.99 5.33 -6.70
N PRO A 579 10.34 4.35 -7.36
CA PRO A 579 9.78 3.21 -6.67
C PRO A 579 10.84 2.14 -6.38
N ASP A 580 10.56 1.32 -5.36
CA ASP A 580 11.27 0.07 -5.08
C ASP A 580 12.79 0.21 -4.94
N ILE A 581 13.26 1.04 -4.00
CA ILE A 581 14.70 1.14 -3.74
C ILE A 581 15.21 -0.14 -3.05
N ASP A 582 16.38 -0.58 -3.49
CA ASP A 582 17.08 -1.68 -2.85
C ASP A 582 17.79 -1.24 -1.56
N LYS A 583 18.37 -2.19 -0.83
CA LYS A 583 19.12 -1.93 0.41
C LYS A 583 20.34 -1.03 0.26
N TYR A 584 20.73 -0.67 -0.93
CA TYR A 584 21.79 0.29 -1.24
C TYR A 584 21.23 1.65 -1.65
N GLY A 585 19.91 1.77 -1.71
CA GLY A 585 19.19 2.98 -2.10
C GLY A 585 19.06 3.19 -3.60
N ASN A 586 19.33 2.17 -4.42
CA ASN A 586 19.20 2.24 -5.86
C ASN A 586 17.87 1.65 -6.32
N SER A 587 17.20 2.25 -7.28
CA SER A 587 16.03 1.68 -7.94
C SER A 587 16.36 1.25 -9.37
N TYR A 588 15.89 0.09 -9.75
CA TYR A 588 15.97 -0.42 -11.11
C TYR A 588 14.74 -0.09 -11.95
N ALA A 589 13.72 0.47 -11.32
CA ALA A 589 12.51 0.92 -12.00
C ALA A 589 12.69 2.31 -12.63
N LYS A 590 11.90 2.61 -13.65
CA LYS A 590 11.85 3.97 -14.19
C LYS A 590 11.03 4.86 -13.26
N PRO A 591 11.46 6.10 -13.01
CA PRO A 591 10.69 7.04 -12.22
C PRO A 591 9.26 7.21 -12.75
N ILE A 592 8.29 7.32 -11.83
CA ILE A 592 6.90 7.53 -12.17
C ILE A 592 6.62 9.03 -12.14
N TYR A 593 6.47 9.62 -13.33
CA TYR A 593 6.08 11.02 -13.46
C TYR A 593 4.60 11.19 -13.18
N THR A 594 4.24 12.07 -12.27
CA THR A 594 2.85 12.43 -12.04
C THR A 594 2.48 13.72 -12.76
N PRO A 595 1.22 13.84 -13.24
CA PRO A 595 0.79 15.07 -13.92
C PRO A 595 0.78 16.26 -12.95
N ARG A 596 1.11 17.41 -13.48
CA ARG A 596 1.20 18.71 -12.81
C ARG A 596 -0.02 19.04 -11.96
N PHE A 597 0.18 19.58 -10.77
CA PHE A 597 -0.90 20.15 -9.95
C PHE A 597 -1.67 21.26 -10.71
N PRO A 598 -2.97 21.44 -10.44
CA PRO A 598 -3.72 22.54 -11.05
C PRO A 598 -3.21 23.93 -10.64
N ASP A 599 -3.39 24.90 -11.52
CA ASP A 599 -2.82 26.27 -11.50
C ASP A 599 -3.26 27.17 -10.31
N SER A 600 -3.76 26.62 -9.21
CA SER A 600 -4.44 27.37 -8.15
C SER A 600 -3.69 27.50 -6.82
N LEU A 601 -2.47 26.98 -6.69
CA LEU A 601 -1.68 27.10 -5.46
C LEU A 601 -0.70 28.27 -5.59
N SER A 602 -0.72 29.21 -4.64
CA SER A 602 0.24 30.30 -4.59
C SER A 602 1.59 29.85 -4.01
N PRO A 603 2.72 30.56 -4.26
CA PRO A 603 4.08 30.14 -3.86
C PRO A 603 4.31 29.94 -2.36
N CYS A 604 3.31 30.25 -1.52
CA CYS A 604 3.41 30.13 -0.06
C CYS A 604 2.82 28.83 0.51
N ASP A 605 2.31 27.94 -0.35
CA ASP A 605 1.61 26.74 0.11
C ASP A 605 2.56 25.55 0.20
N THR A 606 3.24 25.41 1.32
CA THR A 606 4.11 24.25 1.61
C THR A 606 3.27 22.98 1.71
N CYS A 607 3.51 22.03 0.85
CA CYS A 607 2.81 20.74 0.83
C CYS A 607 3.37 19.82 1.92
N LEU A 608 2.50 19.30 2.76
CA LEU A 608 2.79 18.30 3.78
C LEU A 608 2.53 16.90 3.21
N LEU A 609 3.55 16.08 3.14
CA LEU A 609 3.43 14.64 2.85
C LEU A 609 3.65 13.84 4.13
N TYR A 610 2.74 12.95 4.41
CA TYR A 610 2.79 12.04 5.55
C TYR A 610 3.58 10.79 5.20
N THR A 611 4.58 10.47 6.00
CA THR A 611 5.13 9.12 6.13
C THR A 611 4.89 8.62 7.55
N SER A 612 4.09 7.59 7.71
CA SER A 612 3.86 6.90 8.99
C SER A 612 4.64 5.61 9.04
#